data_133099c19fcff7addd9f7d4f5a53588e
#
_entry.id   133099c19fcff7addd9f7d4f5a53588e
#
_cell.length_a   1.000
_cell.length_b   1.000
_cell.length_c   1.000
_cell.angle_alpha   90.00
_cell.angle_beta   90.00
_cell.angle_gamma   90.00
#
_symmetry.space_group_name_H-M   'P 1'
#
loop_
_entity.id
_entity.type
_entity.pdbx_description
1 polymer ?
#
loop_
_entity_poly.entity_id
_entity_poly.type
_entity_poly.pdbx_seq_one_letter_code
_entity_poly.pdbx_strand_id
1 'polypeptide(L)'
;MINIQNIQSNNWGSTRISIIGAGKSGIAAAQLGKHLGSEIFISDNNVSPDIQKKIESFRNETGGHSNKVLEAHLIVISPGVPDSIPIIQECREQNIPIVSEIEFASWFTTSPILALTGSNGKTTTVHLLHEMCVSDGKTSLLGGNVGIP
;
A
#
# COMPACT_ATOMS: atom_id res chain seq x y z
N MET A 1 -19.30 -1.51 -0.40
CA MET A 1 -18.29 -2.47 -0.87
C MET A 1 -17.45 -1.78 -1.95
N ILE A 2 -16.13 -1.90 -1.91
CA ILE A 2 -15.25 -1.36 -2.96
C ILE A 2 -15.53 -2.11 -4.26
N ASN A 3 -15.79 -1.34 -5.33
CA ASN A 3 -15.91 -1.90 -6.67
C ASN A 3 -14.55 -1.88 -7.37
N ILE A 4 -13.83 -3.00 -7.30
CA ILE A 4 -12.49 -3.14 -7.89
C ILE A 4 -12.54 -3.03 -9.43
N GLN A 5 -13.67 -3.35 -10.08
CA GLN A 5 -13.82 -3.24 -11.52
C GLN A 5 -14.04 -1.79 -11.99
N ASN A 6 -14.48 -0.92 -11.10
CA ASN A 6 -14.71 0.49 -11.41
C ASN A 6 -14.14 1.40 -10.31
N ILE A 7 -12.83 1.38 -10.19
CA ILE A 7 -12.07 2.09 -9.16
C ILE A 7 -12.36 3.60 -9.15
N GLN A 8 -12.53 4.21 -10.31
CA GLN A 8 -12.76 5.65 -10.43
C GLN A 8 -14.14 6.09 -9.93
N SER A 9 -15.13 5.19 -9.92
CA SER A 9 -16.47 5.47 -9.41
C SER A 9 -16.62 5.26 -7.90
N ASN A 10 -15.60 4.73 -7.23
CA ASN A 10 -15.65 4.53 -5.80
C ASN A 10 -15.66 5.87 -5.05
N ASN A 11 -16.53 5.95 -4.07
CA ASN A 11 -16.55 7.10 -3.15
C ASN A 11 -15.48 6.92 -2.06
N TRP A 12 -14.29 7.36 -2.37
CA TRP A 12 -13.12 7.26 -1.47
C TRP A 12 -13.34 8.04 -0.17
N GLY A 13 -14.09 9.15 -0.20
CA GLY A 13 -14.39 9.96 0.99
C GLY A 13 -15.26 9.26 2.03
N SER A 14 -15.97 8.21 1.66
CA SER A 14 -16.74 7.35 2.59
C SER A 14 -16.09 5.97 2.81
N THR A 15 -14.89 5.77 2.29
CA THR A 15 -14.19 4.50 2.35
C THR A 15 -13.30 4.42 3.59
N ARG A 16 -13.37 3.31 4.32
CA ARG A 16 -12.43 2.98 5.38
C ARG A 16 -11.38 2.02 4.84
N ILE A 17 -10.12 2.37 5.02
CA ILE A 17 -8.97 1.57 4.56
C ILE A 17 -8.12 1.21 5.78
N SER A 18 -7.88 -0.07 6.00
CA SER A 18 -6.89 -0.55 6.97
C SER A 18 -5.58 -0.89 6.26
N ILE A 19 -4.49 -0.32 6.77
CA ILE A 19 -3.14 -0.58 6.30
C ILE A 19 -2.48 -1.53 7.30
N ILE A 20 -2.03 -2.68 6.84
CA ILE A 20 -1.28 -3.63 7.68
C ILE A 20 0.21 -3.53 7.35
N GLY A 21 0.96 -3.07 8.34
CA GLY A 21 2.39 -2.74 8.24
C GLY A 21 2.66 -1.25 8.04
N ALA A 22 3.40 -0.65 8.99
CA ALA A 22 3.76 0.77 9.03
C ALA A 22 5.18 1.04 8.49
N GLY A 23 5.66 0.22 7.55
CA GLY A 23 6.87 0.46 6.79
C GLY A 23 6.72 1.66 5.84
N LYS A 24 7.78 2.00 5.10
CA LYS A 24 7.77 3.15 4.17
C LYS A 24 6.59 3.09 3.19
N SER A 25 6.36 1.94 2.56
CA SER A 25 5.27 1.76 1.58
C SER A 25 3.88 1.77 2.22
N GLY A 26 3.72 1.18 3.41
CA GLY A 26 2.45 1.24 4.14
C GLY A 26 2.07 2.67 4.52
N ILE A 27 3.04 3.48 4.98
CA ILE A 27 2.83 4.91 5.28
C ILE A 27 2.48 5.68 4.00
N ALA A 28 3.16 5.41 2.89
CA ALA A 28 2.84 6.05 1.60
C ALA A 28 1.41 5.70 1.13
N ALA A 29 1.01 4.43 1.26
CA ALA A 29 -0.37 4.01 0.97
C ALA A 29 -1.39 4.70 1.90
N ALA A 30 -1.06 4.86 3.19
CA ALA A 30 -1.91 5.59 4.14
C ALA A 30 -2.07 7.07 3.76
N GLN A 31 -0.98 7.72 3.34
CA GLN A 31 -1.01 9.09 2.87
C GLN A 31 -1.84 9.25 1.59
N LEU A 32 -1.70 8.32 0.64
CA LEU A 32 -2.52 8.29 -0.57
C LEU A 32 -4.00 8.15 -0.22
N GLY A 33 -4.37 7.17 0.61
CA GLY A 33 -5.75 6.99 1.04
C GLY A 33 -6.32 8.22 1.75
N LYS A 34 -5.53 8.88 2.60
CA LYS A 34 -5.91 10.14 3.26
C LYS A 34 -6.11 11.27 2.24
N HIS A 35 -5.23 11.36 1.23
CA HIS A 35 -5.37 12.34 0.14
C HIS A 35 -6.66 12.13 -0.67
N LEU A 36 -7.10 10.89 -0.83
CA LEU A 36 -8.37 10.52 -1.47
C LEU A 36 -9.59 10.81 -0.58
N GLY A 37 -9.37 11.24 0.66
CA GLY A 37 -10.42 11.53 1.64
C GLY A 37 -10.89 10.33 2.44
N SER A 38 -10.23 9.16 2.32
CA SER A 38 -10.60 7.94 3.04
C SER A 38 -10.26 8.02 4.54
N GLU A 39 -11.03 7.33 5.35
CA GLU A 39 -10.69 7.09 6.76
C GLU A 39 -9.63 5.98 6.84
N ILE A 40 -8.48 6.32 7.42
CA ILE A 40 -7.32 5.43 7.48
C ILE A 40 -7.14 4.87 8.87
N PHE A 41 -6.95 3.56 8.97
CA PHE A 41 -6.51 2.85 10.16
C PHE A 41 -5.21 2.11 9.85
N ILE A 42 -4.16 2.32 10.67
CA ILE A 42 -2.88 1.64 10.49
C ILE A 42 -2.68 0.65 11.64
N SER A 43 -2.37 -0.58 11.31
CA SER A 43 -2.09 -1.65 12.27
C SER A 43 -0.70 -2.24 12.02
N ASP A 44 0.15 -2.25 13.03
CA ASP A 44 1.51 -2.81 12.96
C ASP A 44 1.83 -3.64 14.20
N ASN A 45 2.53 -4.75 14.01
CA ASN A 45 2.98 -5.58 15.12
C ASN A 45 4.17 -4.98 15.86
N ASN A 46 4.91 -4.05 15.26
CA ASN A 46 6.06 -3.41 15.84
C ASN A 46 5.65 -2.26 16.77
N VAL A 47 6.17 -2.28 18.01
CA VAL A 47 5.91 -1.29 19.06
C VAL A 47 7.01 -0.24 19.20
N SER A 48 7.97 -0.18 18.28
CA SER A 48 9.08 0.76 18.39
C SER A 48 8.58 2.22 18.41
N PRO A 49 9.25 3.12 19.18
CA PRO A 49 8.91 4.54 19.22
C PRO A 49 8.93 5.20 17.85
N ASP A 50 9.82 4.75 16.96
CA ASP A 50 9.91 5.26 15.57
C ASP A 50 8.67 4.97 14.77
N ILE A 51 8.10 3.77 14.88
CA ILE A 51 6.84 3.41 14.21
C ILE A 51 5.70 4.22 14.81
N GLN A 52 5.57 4.26 16.13
CA GLN A 52 4.52 5.01 16.81
C GLN A 52 4.51 6.47 16.38
N LYS A 53 5.67 7.13 16.34
CA LYS A 53 5.80 8.51 15.88
C LYS A 53 5.38 8.71 14.42
N LYS A 54 5.72 7.76 13.55
CA LYS A 54 5.37 7.86 12.11
C LYS A 54 3.87 7.77 11.83
N ILE A 55 3.14 7.03 12.66
CA ILE A 55 1.71 6.77 12.47
C ILE A 55 0.80 7.57 13.40
N GLU A 56 1.36 8.41 14.29
CA GLU A 56 0.62 9.19 15.30
C GLU A 56 -0.50 10.07 14.71
N SER A 57 -0.33 10.52 13.46
CA SER A 57 -1.31 11.36 12.76
C SER A 57 -2.47 10.59 12.11
N PHE A 58 -2.49 9.27 12.28
CA PHE A 58 -3.52 8.36 11.80
C PHE A 58 -4.19 7.66 12.99
N ARG A 59 -5.43 7.19 12.82
CA ARG A 59 -6.00 6.19 13.71
C ARG A 59 -5.16 4.93 13.60
N ASN A 60 -4.62 4.43 14.72
CA ASN A 60 -3.63 3.36 14.65
C ASN A 60 -3.67 2.40 15.84
N GLU A 61 -2.94 1.29 15.70
CA GLU A 61 -2.56 0.38 16.77
C GLU A 61 -1.18 -0.21 16.50
N THR A 62 -0.49 -0.61 17.57
CA THR A 62 0.82 -1.29 17.52
C THR A 62 0.85 -2.47 18.49
N GLY A 63 1.73 -3.44 18.25
CA GLY A 63 1.88 -4.63 19.11
C GLY A 63 0.90 -5.75 18.78
N GLY A 64 0.28 -5.72 17.63
CA GLY A 64 -0.64 -6.75 17.16
C GLY A 64 -1.68 -6.18 16.22
N HIS A 65 -2.59 -7.04 15.81
CA HIS A 65 -3.69 -6.70 14.90
C HIS A 65 -5.01 -7.08 15.56
N SER A 66 -5.82 -6.10 15.88
CA SER A 66 -7.15 -6.31 16.49
C SER A 66 -8.26 -6.34 15.44
N ASN A 67 -9.45 -6.73 15.88
CA ASN A 67 -10.65 -6.72 15.02
C ASN A 67 -11.02 -5.34 14.44
N LYS A 68 -10.37 -4.26 14.88
CA LYS A 68 -10.52 -2.94 14.24
C LYS A 68 -10.07 -2.93 12.78
N VAL A 69 -9.15 -3.81 12.42
CA VAL A 69 -8.73 -4.02 11.02
C VAL A 69 -9.93 -4.41 10.15
N LEU A 70 -10.84 -5.23 10.69
CA LEU A 70 -12.02 -5.77 9.99
C LEU A 70 -13.13 -4.74 9.74
N GLU A 71 -13.06 -3.55 10.38
CA GLU A 71 -14.00 -2.45 10.15
C GLU A 71 -13.83 -1.81 8.76
N ALA A 72 -12.77 -2.17 8.04
CA ALA A 72 -12.42 -1.58 6.75
C ALA A 72 -13.26 -2.13 5.59
N HIS A 73 -13.36 -1.31 4.54
CA HIS A 73 -13.89 -1.71 3.25
C HIS A 73 -12.79 -2.24 2.31
N LEU A 74 -11.53 -1.94 2.62
CA LEU A 74 -10.35 -2.35 1.87
C LEU A 74 -9.18 -2.54 2.83
N ILE A 75 -8.43 -3.62 2.66
CA ILE A 75 -7.15 -3.85 3.32
C ILE A 75 -6.02 -3.59 2.33
N VAL A 76 -5.04 -2.79 2.73
CA VAL A 76 -3.78 -2.66 2.00
C VAL A 76 -2.68 -3.27 2.85
N ILE A 77 -1.98 -4.25 2.29
CA ILE A 77 -0.95 -5.02 3.00
C ILE A 77 0.45 -4.66 2.51
N SER A 78 1.37 -4.41 3.44
CA SER A 78 2.79 -4.19 3.12
C SER A 78 3.52 -5.51 2.83
N PRO A 79 4.56 -5.51 1.95
CA PRO A 79 5.23 -6.75 1.50
C PRO A 79 5.90 -7.55 2.62
N GLY A 80 6.24 -6.89 3.73
CA GLY A 80 6.86 -7.55 4.89
C GLY A 80 5.89 -8.30 5.81
N VAL A 81 4.58 -8.19 5.55
CA VAL A 81 3.56 -8.84 6.37
C VAL A 81 3.23 -10.21 5.78
N PRO A 82 3.37 -11.30 6.54
CA PRO A 82 3.04 -12.63 6.04
C PRO A 82 1.55 -12.80 5.78
N ASP A 83 1.20 -13.42 4.67
CA ASP A 83 -0.19 -13.76 4.32
C ASP A 83 -0.87 -14.73 5.31
N SER A 84 -0.06 -15.41 6.14
CA SER A 84 -0.51 -16.42 7.08
C SER A 84 -0.95 -15.88 8.44
N ILE A 85 -0.85 -14.58 8.68
CA ILE A 85 -1.28 -14.03 9.97
C ILE A 85 -2.80 -14.14 10.14
N PRO A 86 -3.30 -14.40 11.38
CA PRO A 86 -4.72 -14.68 11.62
C PRO A 86 -5.66 -13.61 11.07
N ILE A 87 -5.35 -12.34 11.30
CA ILE A 87 -6.21 -11.23 10.85
C ILE A 87 -6.43 -11.21 9.33
N ILE A 88 -5.45 -11.66 8.53
CA ILE A 88 -5.59 -11.75 7.08
C ILE A 88 -6.57 -12.87 6.69
N GLN A 89 -6.55 -13.99 7.42
CA GLN A 89 -7.53 -15.06 7.20
C GLN A 89 -8.94 -14.59 7.54
N GLU A 90 -9.11 -13.89 8.66
CA GLU A 90 -10.39 -13.31 9.04
C GLU A 90 -10.91 -12.30 8.01
N CYS A 91 -10.04 -11.45 7.46
CA CYS A 91 -10.41 -10.55 6.37
C CYS A 91 -10.95 -11.31 5.15
N ARG A 92 -10.29 -12.43 4.78
CA ARG A 92 -10.73 -13.28 3.65
C ARG A 92 -12.08 -13.95 3.93
N GLU A 93 -12.28 -14.48 5.14
CA GLU A 93 -13.54 -15.08 5.57
C GLU A 93 -14.70 -14.08 5.51
N GLN A 94 -14.45 -12.82 5.83
CA GLN A 94 -15.42 -11.74 5.75
C GLN A 94 -15.53 -11.12 4.34
N ASN A 95 -14.82 -11.65 3.35
CA ASN A 95 -14.78 -11.14 1.99
C ASN A 95 -14.36 -9.66 1.90
N ILE A 96 -13.49 -9.19 2.80
CA ILE A 96 -12.90 -7.85 2.72
C ILE A 96 -11.79 -7.91 1.67
N PRO A 97 -11.81 -7.08 0.63
CA PRO A 97 -10.76 -7.05 -0.39
C PRO A 97 -9.39 -6.74 0.23
N ILE A 98 -8.37 -7.50 -0.17
CA ILE A 98 -6.99 -7.32 0.27
C ILE A 98 -6.13 -7.09 -0.96
N VAL A 99 -5.35 -6.02 -0.96
CA VAL A 99 -4.44 -5.66 -2.06
C VAL A 99 -3.07 -5.27 -1.51
N SER A 100 -2.05 -5.37 -2.35
CA SER A 100 -0.74 -4.80 -2.03
C SER A 100 -0.77 -3.27 -2.16
N GLU A 101 0.21 -2.59 -1.56
CA GLU A 101 0.34 -1.14 -1.70
C GLU A 101 0.62 -0.72 -3.14
N ILE A 102 1.34 -1.54 -3.91
CA ILE A 102 1.61 -1.30 -5.34
C ILE A 102 0.31 -1.42 -6.14
N GLU A 103 -0.49 -2.46 -5.88
CA GLU A 103 -1.80 -2.62 -6.51
C GLU A 103 -2.69 -1.42 -6.21
N PHE A 104 -2.79 -1.03 -4.93
CA PHE A 104 -3.57 0.14 -4.53
C PHE A 104 -3.11 1.41 -5.24
N ALA A 105 -1.81 1.67 -5.28
CA ALA A 105 -1.25 2.85 -5.94
C ALA A 105 -1.48 2.83 -7.46
N SER A 106 -1.41 1.67 -8.09
CA SER A 106 -1.58 1.52 -9.55
C SER A 106 -2.96 1.97 -10.04
N TRP A 107 -3.96 1.94 -9.17
CA TRP A 107 -5.32 2.37 -9.52
C TRP A 107 -5.44 3.88 -9.80
N PHE A 108 -4.49 4.68 -9.33
CA PHE A 108 -4.53 6.14 -9.39
C PHE A 108 -3.52 6.74 -10.38
N THR A 109 -2.91 5.91 -11.21
CA THR A 109 -2.05 6.38 -12.30
C THR A 109 -2.59 5.96 -13.65
N THR A 110 -2.45 6.84 -14.63
CA THR A 110 -2.69 6.56 -16.06
C THR A 110 -1.39 6.36 -16.82
N SER A 111 -0.25 6.56 -16.16
CA SER A 111 1.07 6.37 -16.75
C SER A 111 1.37 4.88 -16.97
N PRO A 112 2.04 4.51 -18.05
CA PRO A 112 2.51 3.14 -18.25
C PRO A 112 3.42 2.70 -17.10
N ILE A 113 3.21 1.49 -16.59
CA ILE A 113 4.00 0.89 -15.52
C ILE A 113 4.88 -0.19 -16.13
N LEU A 114 6.20 -0.05 -15.96
CA LEU A 114 7.19 -1.07 -16.28
C LEU A 114 7.57 -1.80 -15.00
N ALA A 115 6.96 -2.96 -14.75
CA ALA A 115 7.18 -3.74 -13.54
C ALA A 115 8.28 -4.77 -13.75
N LEU A 116 9.22 -4.85 -12.79
CA LEU A 116 10.33 -5.80 -12.80
C LEU A 116 10.34 -6.62 -11.52
N THR A 117 10.38 -7.93 -11.67
CA THR A 117 10.58 -8.89 -10.58
C THR A 117 11.74 -9.83 -10.89
N GLY A 118 12.22 -10.57 -9.91
CA GLY A 118 13.31 -11.53 -10.06
C GLY A 118 14.16 -11.65 -8.80
N SER A 119 15.04 -12.65 -8.75
CA SER A 119 15.93 -12.89 -7.61
C SER A 119 17.14 -11.95 -7.62
N ASN A 120 17.76 -11.72 -8.77
CA ASN A 120 18.98 -10.92 -8.93
C ASN A 120 18.81 -9.88 -10.04
N GLY A 121 19.65 -8.83 -10.03
CA GLY A 121 19.74 -7.85 -11.09
C GLY A 121 18.62 -6.82 -11.17
N LYS A 122 17.56 -6.92 -10.35
CA LYS A 122 16.40 -6.01 -10.40
C LYS A 122 16.79 -4.54 -10.35
N THR A 123 17.59 -4.16 -9.36
CA THR A 123 18.01 -2.77 -9.15
C THR A 123 18.76 -2.22 -10.37
N THR A 124 19.71 -2.97 -10.88
CA THR A 124 20.48 -2.56 -12.06
C THR A 124 19.58 -2.40 -13.29
N THR A 125 18.72 -3.39 -13.53
CA THR A 125 17.84 -3.38 -14.70
C THR A 125 16.82 -2.24 -14.65
N VAL A 126 16.22 -1.96 -13.49
CA VAL A 126 15.25 -0.87 -13.38
C VAL A 126 15.89 0.50 -13.55
N HIS A 127 17.13 0.69 -13.07
CA HIS A 127 17.89 1.93 -13.33
C HIS A 127 18.22 2.09 -14.82
N LEU A 128 18.66 1.02 -15.50
CA LEU A 128 18.92 1.06 -16.95
C LEU A 128 17.65 1.41 -17.73
N LEU A 129 16.52 0.80 -17.40
CA LEU A 129 15.22 1.14 -18.02
C LEU A 129 14.85 2.60 -17.80
N HIS A 130 15.06 3.11 -16.59
CA HIS A 130 14.83 4.50 -16.28
C HIS A 130 15.68 5.44 -17.15
N GLU A 131 17.00 5.20 -17.21
CA GLU A 131 17.92 5.97 -18.03
C GLU A 131 17.59 5.91 -19.52
N MET A 132 17.17 4.74 -20.02
CA MET A 132 16.71 4.60 -21.41
C MET A 132 15.47 5.44 -21.68
N CYS A 133 14.47 5.44 -20.78
CA CYS A 133 13.27 6.26 -20.92
C CYS A 133 13.62 7.75 -20.90
N VAL A 134 14.48 8.19 -19.98
CA VAL A 134 14.93 9.59 -19.87
C VAL A 134 15.69 10.00 -21.13
N SER A 135 16.60 9.15 -21.64
CA SER A 135 17.36 9.43 -22.85
C SER A 135 16.48 9.52 -24.11
N ASP A 136 15.33 8.82 -24.11
CA ASP A 136 14.30 8.91 -25.15
C ASP A 136 13.33 10.10 -24.94
N GLY A 137 13.67 11.02 -24.04
CA GLY A 137 12.88 12.21 -23.76
C GLY A 137 11.59 12.00 -22.98
N LYS A 138 11.41 10.82 -22.36
CA LYS A 138 10.23 10.49 -21.57
C LYS A 138 10.43 10.88 -20.11
N THR A 139 9.36 11.35 -19.45
CA THR A 139 9.35 11.48 -17.99
C THR A 139 9.23 10.08 -17.39
N SER A 140 10.20 9.70 -16.57
CA SER A 140 10.25 8.40 -15.91
C SER A 140 10.49 8.59 -14.41
N LEU A 141 9.80 7.80 -13.60
CA LEU A 141 9.97 7.76 -12.15
C LEU A 141 10.29 6.32 -11.71
N LEU A 142 11.17 6.20 -10.72
CA LEU A 142 11.48 4.94 -10.07
C LEU A 142 10.64 4.82 -8.79
N GLY A 143 9.97 3.70 -8.61
CA GLY A 143 9.16 3.41 -7.43
C GLY A 143 9.34 2.00 -6.90
N GLY A 144 8.88 1.75 -5.69
CA GLY A 144 8.96 0.45 -5.02
C GLY A 144 10.14 0.35 -4.05
N ASN A 145 10.90 -0.77 -4.08
CA ASN A 145 12.07 -0.95 -3.20
C ASN A 145 13.27 -0.06 -3.58
N VAL A 146 13.19 0.62 -4.71
CA VAL A 146 14.19 1.57 -5.21
C VAL A 146 13.49 2.88 -5.49
N GLY A 147 14.10 4.00 -5.10
CA GLY A 147 13.50 5.32 -5.28
C GLY A 147 12.47 5.67 -4.20
N ILE A 148 11.34 6.19 -4.62
CA ILE A 148 10.22 6.58 -3.76
C ILE A 148 9.23 5.42 -3.71
N PRO A 149 8.75 5.04 -2.51
CA PRO A 149 7.74 3.99 -2.38
C PRO A 149 6.41 4.39 -3.00
#